data_0a0605cd67a1f85c6017784870171fce
#
_entry.id   0a0605cd67a1f85c6017784870171fce
#
_cell.length_a   1.000
_cell.length_b   1.000
_cell.length_c   1.000
_cell.angle_alpha   90.00
_cell.angle_beta   90.00
_cell.angle_gamma   90.00
#
_symmetry.space_group_name_H-M   'P 1'
#
loop_
_entity.id
_entity.type
_entity.pdbx_description
1 polymer ?
#
loop_
_entity_poly.entity_id
_entity_poly.type
_entity_poly.pdbx_seq_one_letter_code
_entity_poly.pdbx_strand_id
1 'polypeptide(L)'
;MEELLNLHVTGAVSPVRWGAMTVPVSDQPEIYKKLSALNYELHSITSFKQLRINEGNSYMTRKDKRMETVKLGKTGIETNKNAFGALPIQRISDDEAVHLLKKAYANGITFFDTARWYTDSEHKVGLAFEGMRDKVYIATKTGAQDEEDFHKDLETSLSNLKTDYIDLYQFHNPAFCPKPGDESGLYDAALKAKEEGKIRHIGITNHRLAVAHEAIDSGLYETLQFPFCYLATEKDIELVEKCRQNDMGFIAMKALSGGLINNSAAAYAFLAQYDNVLPIWGVQREAELDEFISYIDNPPTMTEELAKIIRHDREELLGDFCRGCGYCMPCPVGIEINNCARMSLLLRRSPSAGHLSPEGQEKMMKIENCIHCNRCKSKCPYGLDTPALLQKNLEDYKRVLAGEITV
;
A
#
# COMPACT_ATOMS: atom_id res chain seq x y z
N MET A 1 -12.73 1.04 35.78
CA MET A 1 -12.15 -0.32 35.94
C MET A 1 -12.34 -0.86 37.35
N GLU A 2 -12.21 -0.05 38.39
CA GLU A 2 -12.49 -0.47 39.77
C GLU A 2 -13.95 -0.81 40.05
N GLU A 3 -14.93 -0.15 39.42
CA GLU A 3 -16.36 -0.47 39.57
C GLU A 3 -16.77 -1.79 38.93
N LEU A 4 -16.03 -2.33 37.99
CA LEU A 4 -16.29 -3.62 37.33
C LEU A 4 -15.76 -4.83 38.13
N LEU A 5 -14.89 -4.60 39.10
CA LEU A 5 -14.30 -5.64 39.96
C LEU A 5 -15.22 -6.08 41.13
N ASN A 6 -16.27 -5.30 41.41
CA ASN A 6 -17.18 -5.56 42.55
C ASN A 6 -18.52 -6.21 42.21
N LEU A 7 -18.70 -6.67 40.95
CA LEU A 7 -19.91 -7.40 40.57
C LEU A 7 -19.85 -8.88 41.02
N HIS A 8 -20.37 -9.19 42.19
CA HIS A 8 -20.68 -10.53 42.62
C HIS A 8 -21.96 -11.00 41.91
N VAL A 9 -21.83 -11.96 41.01
CA VAL A 9 -22.98 -12.56 40.30
C VAL A 9 -23.16 -13.98 40.80
N THR A 10 -24.30 -14.20 41.49
CA THR A 10 -24.77 -15.53 41.92
C THR A 10 -25.88 -15.97 40.99
N GLY A 11 -25.66 -17.00 40.17
CA GLY A 11 -26.67 -17.65 39.33
C GLY A 11 -26.08 -18.65 38.34
N ALA A 12 -26.71 -19.79 38.19
CA ALA A 12 -26.22 -20.91 37.39
C ALA A 12 -26.50 -20.72 35.91
N VAL A 13 -25.50 -20.31 35.14
CA VAL A 13 -25.55 -20.32 33.67
C VAL A 13 -24.13 -20.64 33.15
N SER A 14 -24.04 -21.36 32.03
CA SER A 14 -22.79 -21.81 31.45
C SER A 14 -21.80 -20.64 31.22
N PRO A 15 -20.55 -20.70 31.72
CA PRO A 15 -19.60 -19.60 31.63
C PRO A 15 -18.92 -19.56 30.27
N VAL A 16 -18.84 -18.34 29.68
CA VAL A 16 -17.94 -18.06 28.55
C VAL A 16 -16.58 -17.68 29.12
N ARG A 17 -15.53 -18.41 28.73
CA ARG A 17 -14.17 -18.16 29.18
C ARG A 17 -13.50 -17.07 28.34
N TRP A 18 -13.09 -16.00 29.03
CA TRP A 18 -12.22 -14.95 28.48
C TRP A 18 -10.97 -14.84 29.38
N GLY A 19 -9.85 -15.39 28.93
CA GLY A 19 -8.63 -15.39 29.76
C GLY A 19 -8.81 -16.00 31.14
N ALA A 20 -8.40 -15.31 32.20
CA ALA A 20 -8.51 -15.75 33.59
C ALA A 20 -9.84 -15.37 34.26
N MET A 21 -10.79 -14.70 33.58
CA MET A 21 -12.08 -14.27 34.14
C MET A 21 -13.26 -14.99 33.49
N THR A 22 -14.18 -15.52 34.32
CA THR A 22 -15.45 -16.08 33.92
C THR A 22 -16.58 -15.11 34.25
N VAL A 23 -17.38 -14.70 33.26
CA VAL A 23 -18.56 -13.82 33.44
C VAL A 23 -19.82 -14.57 33.01
N PRO A 24 -20.88 -14.65 33.89
CA PRO A 24 -22.14 -15.27 33.51
C PRO A 24 -22.96 -14.36 32.57
N VAL A 25 -23.65 -14.96 31.62
CA VAL A 25 -24.57 -14.27 30.71
C VAL A 25 -25.91 -14.07 31.43
N SER A 26 -26.36 -12.84 31.67
CA SER A 26 -27.67 -12.49 32.18
C SER A 26 -28.52 -11.81 31.12
N ASP A 27 -29.85 -12.07 31.16
CA ASP A 27 -30.85 -11.61 30.18
C ASP A 27 -31.17 -10.10 30.22
N GLN A 28 -30.23 -9.24 30.61
CA GLN A 28 -30.50 -7.81 30.68
C GLN A 28 -29.98 -7.06 29.43
N PRO A 29 -30.87 -6.45 28.64
CA PRO A 29 -30.52 -5.78 27.36
C PRO A 29 -29.52 -4.62 27.47
N GLU A 30 -29.46 -3.94 28.62
CA GLU A 30 -28.54 -2.82 28.84
C GLU A 30 -27.11 -3.28 29.08
N ILE A 31 -26.90 -4.41 29.73
CA ILE A 31 -25.59 -5.01 29.92
C ILE A 31 -25.05 -5.51 28.58
N TYR A 32 -25.89 -6.05 27.71
CA TYR A 32 -25.54 -6.47 26.36
C TYR A 32 -25.12 -5.30 25.48
N LYS A 33 -25.78 -4.12 25.57
CA LYS A 33 -25.37 -2.92 24.86
C LYS A 33 -24.03 -2.35 25.34
N LYS A 34 -23.80 -2.36 26.64
CA LYS A 34 -22.51 -1.91 27.22
C LYS A 34 -21.39 -2.92 26.90
N LEU A 35 -21.66 -4.21 26.93
CA LEU A 35 -20.68 -5.24 26.57
C LEU A 35 -20.41 -5.30 25.06
N SER A 36 -21.38 -5.00 24.20
CA SER A 36 -21.13 -4.92 22.76
C SER A 36 -20.33 -3.67 22.38
N ALA A 37 -20.52 -2.54 23.05
CA ALA A 37 -19.68 -1.35 22.89
C ALA A 37 -18.25 -1.59 23.41
N LEU A 38 -18.10 -2.24 24.57
CA LEU A 38 -16.79 -2.68 25.09
C LEU A 38 -16.16 -3.77 24.20
N ASN A 39 -16.96 -4.63 23.59
CA ASN A 39 -16.47 -5.65 22.65
C ASN A 39 -15.99 -5.05 21.34
N TYR A 40 -16.58 -3.93 20.91
CA TYR A 40 -16.10 -3.13 19.78
C TYR A 40 -14.75 -2.46 20.11
N GLU A 41 -14.60 -1.90 21.31
CA GLU A 41 -13.33 -1.37 21.79
C GLU A 41 -12.31 -2.49 22.09
N LEU A 42 -12.74 -3.65 22.62
CA LEU A 42 -11.89 -4.80 22.91
C LEU A 42 -11.50 -5.58 21.63
N HIS A 43 -12.32 -5.62 20.58
CA HIS A 43 -11.91 -6.17 19.29
C HIS A 43 -10.89 -5.28 18.60
N SER A 44 -11.03 -3.95 18.68
CA SER A 44 -9.95 -3.05 18.26
C SER A 44 -8.67 -3.26 19.09
N ILE A 45 -8.79 -3.54 20.38
CA ILE A 45 -7.66 -3.82 21.30
C ILE A 45 -7.16 -5.27 21.16
N THR A 46 -7.99 -6.28 20.82
CA THR A 46 -7.54 -7.68 20.65
C THR A 46 -6.96 -7.95 19.28
N SER A 47 -7.37 -7.24 18.24
CA SER A 47 -6.58 -7.18 17.00
C SER A 47 -5.18 -6.58 17.25
N PHE A 48 -5.05 -5.71 18.27
CA PHE A 48 -3.76 -5.23 18.78
C PHE A 48 -3.05 -6.19 19.77
N LYS A 49 -3.75 -7.11 20.46
CA LYS A 49 -3.12 -8.11 21.35
C LYS A 49 -2.57 -9.33 20.64
N GLN A 50 -2.86 -9.52 19.38
CA GLN A 50 -2.07 -10.40 18.49
C GLN A 50 -0.75 -9.73 18.05
N LEU A 51 -0.51 -8.47 18.40
CA LEU A 51 0.83 -7.90 18.48
C LEU A 51 1.60 -8.66 19.56
N ARG A 52 2.30 -9.73 19.18
CA ARG A 52 3.16 -10.51 20.08
C ARG A 52 4.26 -9.58 20.62
N ILE A 53 4.09 -9.15 21.86
CA ILE A 53 5.21 -8.66 22.65
C ILE A 53 6.03 -9.90 22.99
N ASN A 54 7.09 -10.15 22.25
CA ASN A 54 8.07 -11.16 22.61
C ASN A 54 8.91 -10.59 23.77
N GLU A 55 8.52 -10.89 25.00
CA GLU A 55 9.41 -10.83 26.16
C GLU A 55 10.37 -12.02 26.07
N GLY A 56 11.53 -11.78 25.50
CA GLY A 56 12.59 -12.77 25.42
C GLY A 56 13.89 -12.11 24.97
N ASN A 57 14.56 -11.42 25.90
CA ASN A 57 15.92 -10.94 25.70
C ASN A 57 16.90 -12.12 25.50
N SER A 58 17.22 -12.43 24.27
CA SER A 58 18.41 -13.17 23.92
C SER A 58 19.28 -12.26 23.06
N TYR A 59 20.41 -11.82 23.62
CA TYR A 59 21.45 -11.12 22.86
C TYR A 59 22.01 -12.07 21.80
N MET A 60 21.47 -11.99 20.57
CA MET A 60 22.07 -12.66 19.42
C MET A 60 23.32 -11.90 18.99
N THR A 61 24.42 -12.59 18.84
CA THR A 61 25.66 -12.06 18.30
C THR A 61 25.48 -11.74 16.81
N ARG A 62 26.22 -10.76 16.30
CA ARG A 62 26.16 -10.20 14.92
C ARG A 62 26.19 -11.22 13.78
N LYS A 63 26.46 -12.50 14.04
CA LYS A 63 26.57 -13.61 13.06
C LYS A 63 25.26 -14.37 12.78
N ASP A 64 24.22 -14.19 13.61
CA ASP A 64 22.98 -15.00 13.53
C ASP A 64 21.70 -14.21 13.13
N LYS A 65 21.84 -12.91 12.80
CA LYS A 65 20.69 -12.16 12.27
C LYS A 65 20.44 -12.56 10.82
N ARG A 66 19.58 -13.56 10.62
CA ARG A 66 18.96 -13.78 9.30
C ARG A 66 18.17 -12.55 8.93
N MET A 67 18.47 -11.99 7.76
CA MET A 67 17.65 -10.99 7.10
C MET A 67 16.23 -11.55 6.96
N GLU A 68 15.22 -10.78 7.43
CA GLU A 68 13.82 -11.20 7.28
C GLU A 68 13.47 -11.31 5.79
N THR A 69 13.10 -12.51 5.35
CA THR A 69 12.68 -12.77 3.98
C THR A 69 11.17 -12.95 3.89
N VAL A 70 10.63 -12.72 2.73
CA VAL A 70 9.26 -13.02 2.35
C VAL A 70 9.26 -13.85 1.08
N LYS A 71 8.46 -14.91 1.08
CA LYS A 71 8.18 -15.71 -0.11
C LYS A 71 6.85 -15.22 -0.73
N LEU A 72 6.89 -14.85 -2.00
CA LEU A 72 5.70 -14.40 -2.74
C LEU A 72 4.86 -15.60 -3.21
N GLY A 73 4.18 -16.24 -2.27
CA GLY A 73 3.26 -17.34 -2.53
C GLY A 73 3.90 -18.42 -3.42
N LYS A 74 3.10 -18.93 -4.38
CA LYS A 74 3.50 -19.99 -5.33
C LYS A 74 4.51 -19.58 -6.40
N THR A 75 4.93 -18.29 -6.46
CA THR A 75 5.91 -17.82 -7.47
C THR A 75 7.32 -18.42 -7.26
N GLY A 76 7.66 -18.81 -6.06
CA GLY A 76 9.03 -19.17 -5.70
C GLY A 76 9.98 -18.00 -5.52
N ILE A 77 9.54 -16.75 -5.79
CA ILE A 77 10.33 -15.54 -5.51
C ILE A 77 10.47 -15.41 -4.00
N GLU A 78 11.71 -15.38 -3.52
CA GLU A 78 12.05 -15.09 -2.14
C GLU A 78 12.98 -13.86 -2.10
N THR A 79 12.61 -12.87 -1.31
CA THR A 79 13.36 -11.60 -1.19
C THR A 79 13.28 -11.11 0.25
N ASN A 80 14.13 -10.14 0.60
CA ASN A 80 13.97 -9.48 1.91
C ASN A 80 12.67 -8.66 1.96
N LYS A 81 12.18 -8.38 3.17
CA LYS A 81 10.95 -7.58 3.39
C LYS A 81 11.14 -6.09 3.09
N ASN A 82 11.99 -5.75 2.13
CA ASN A 82 12.31 -4.38 1.79
C ASN A 82 12.50 -4.26 0.27
N ALA A 83 11.42 -3.99 -0.45
CA ALA A 83 11.46 -3.88 -1.90
C ALA A 83 11.41 -2.42 -2.36
N PHE A 84 11.97 -2.15 -3.55
CA PHE A 84 12.07 -0.81 -4.12
C PHE A 84 10.87 -0.50 -5.01
N GLY A 85 10.09 0.53 -4.67
CA GLY A 85 9.02 1.08 -5.50
C GLY A 85 9.54 2.19 -6.41
N ALA A 86 9.66 1.92 -7.69
CA ALA A 86 10.31 2.80 -8.66
C ALA A 86 9.40 3.92 -9.23
N LEU A 87 8.18 4.11 -8.74
CA LEU A 87 7.33 5.23 -9.17
C LEU A 87 8.00 6.61 -8.98
N PRO A 88 8.65 6.92 -7.83
CA PRO A 88 9.18 8.27 -7.63
C PRO A 88 10.42 8.59 -8.48
N ILE A 89 11.19 7.60 -8.93
CA ILE A 89 12.41 7.87 -9.73
C ILE A 89 12.13 8.51 -11.09
N GLN A 90 10.90 8.49 -11.58
CA GLN A 90 10.49 9.25 -12.77
C GLN A 90 10.71 10.77 -12.64
N ARG A 91 10.98 11.28 -11.43
CA ARG A 91 11.11 12.71 -11.12
C ARG A 91 12.56 13.18 -11.00
N ILE A 92 13.51 12.28 -11.10
CA ILE A 92 14.94 12.53 -10.98
C ILE A 92 15.66 12.15 -12.29
N SER A 93 16.90 12.53 -12.45
CA SER A 93 17.70 12.20 -13.64
C SER A 93 17.98 10.68 -13.73
N ASP A 94 18.39 10.22 -14.92
CA ASP A 94 18.79 8.82 -15.13
C ASP A 94 19.98 8.45 -14.23
N ASP A 95 20.99 9.31 -14.13
CA ASP A 95 22.17 9.06 -13.30
C ASP A 95 21.82 8.92 -11.82
N GLU A 96 20.96 9.80 -11.28
CA GLU A 96 20.49 9.73 -9.90
C GLU A 96 19.67 8.45 -9.66
N ALA A 97 18.78 8.10 -10.59
CA ALA A 97 17.96 6.89 -10.49
C ALA A 97 18.81 5.63 -10.52
N VAL A 98 19.77 5.55 -11.46
CA VAL A 98 20.72 4.43 -11.57
C VAL A 98 21.57 4.29 -10.30
N HIS A 99 22.04 5.43 -9.76
CA HIS A 99 22.78 5.45 -8.48
C HIS A 99 21.93 4.84 -7.34
N LEU A 100 20.68 5.31 -7.15
CA LEU A 100 19.80 4.81 -6.10
C LEU A 100 19.49 3.33 -6.26
N LEU A 101 19.16 2.87 -7.48
CA LEU A 101 18.84 1.48 -7.77
C LEU A 101 20.04 0.56 -7.50
N LYS A 102 21.24 0.93 -7.94
CA LYS A 102 22.47 0.18 -7.68
C LYS A 102 22.85 0.19 -6.20
N LYS A 103 22.67 1.31 -5.50
CA LYS A 103 22.87 1.39 -4.04
C LYS A 103 21.91 0.48 -3.30
N ALA A 104 20.63 0.46 -3.69
CA ALA A 104 19.63 -0.45 -3.12
C ALA A 104 20.05 -1.92 -3.29
N TYR A 105 20.43 -2.31 -4.50
CA TYR A 105 20.91 -3.66 -4.79
C TYR A 105 22.15 -4.03 -3.98
N ALA A 106 23.16 -3.15 -3.92
CA ALA A 106 24.40 -3.37 -3.18
C ALA A 106 24.16 -3.59 -1.67
N ASN A 107 23.02 -3.10 -1.14
CA ASN A 107 22.60 -3.30 0.23
C ASN A 107 21.54 -4.39 0.42
N GLY A 108 21.36 -5.26 -0.58
CA GLY A 108 20.55 -6.47 -0.48
C GLY A 108 19.08 -6.33 -0.88
N ILE A 109 18.64 -5.18 -1.41
CA ILE A 109 17.32 -5.05 -2.01
C ILE A 109 17.36 -5.66 -3.39
N THR A 110 16.60 -6.74 -3.61
CA THR A 110 16.62 -7.52 -4.85
C THR A 110 15.32 -7.48 -5.64
N PHE A 111 14.25 -6.89 -5.10
CA PHE A 111 12.95 -6.77 -5.77
C PHE A 111 12.66 -5.31 -6.11
N PHE A 112 12.37 -5.03 -7.39
CA PHE A 112 12.13 -3.70 -7.95
C PHE A 112 10.80 -3.68 -8.67
N ASP A 113 9.89 -2.79 -8.24
CA ASP A 113 8.55 -2.63 -8.79
C ASP A 113 8.44 -1.35 -9.61
N THR A 114 8.12 -1.47 -10.88
CA THR A 114 7.86 -0.36 -11.81
C THR A 114 6.53 -0.55 -12.54
N ALA A 115 6.25 0.23 -13.57
CA ALA A 115 5.07 0.08 -14.44
C ALA A 115 5.25 0.80 -15.76
N ARG A 116 4.55 0.32 -16.81
CA ARG A 116 4.47 0.95 -18.12
C ARG A 116 4.00 2.41 -18.07
N TRP A 117 3.11 2.73 -17.12
CA TRP A 117 2.57 4.07 -16.91
C TRP A 117 3.47 5.01 -16.08
N TYR A 118 4.62 4.56 -15.60
CA TYR A 118 5.55 5.40 -14.82
C TYR A 118 6.59 6.08 -15.71
N THR A 119 6.12 6.73 -16.78
CA THR A 119 6.93 7.49 -17.76
C THR A 119 8.21 6.76 -18.19
N ASP A 120 9.37 7.13 -17.65
CA ASP A 120 10.70 6.62 -17.96
C ASP A 120 11.27 5.66 -16.88
N SER A 121 10.46 5.30 -15.87
CA SER A 121 10.91 4.46 -14.76
C SER A 121 11.42 3.08 -15.21
N GLU A 122 10.75 2.43 -16.19
CA GLU A 122 11.22 1.15 -16.75
C GLU A 122 12.60 1.32 -17.41
N HIS A 123 12.81 2.40 -18.17
CA HIS A 123 14.09 2.70 -18.79
C HIS A 123 15.22 2.85 -17.75
N LYS A 124 14.97 3.58 -16.66
CA LYS A 124 15.93 3.77 -15.57
C LYS A 124 16.28 2.48 -14.86
N VAL A 125 15.28 1.62 -14.63
CA VAL A 125 15.50 0.27 -14.08
C VAL A 125 16.33 -0.57 -15.04
N GLY A 126 16.04 -0.50 -16.35
CA GLY A 126 16.81 -1.18 -17.39
C GLY A 126 18.27 -0.74 -17.43
N LEU A 127 18.53 0.58 -17.36
CA LEU A 127 19.90 1.12 -17.29
C LEU A 127 20.66 0.65 -16.04
N ALA A 128 19.97 0.59 -14.90
CA ALA A 128 20.60 0.18 -13.66
C ALA A 128 21.04 -1.29 -13.67
N PHE A 129 20.24 -2.18 -14.29
CA PHE A 129 20.46 -3.63 -14.22
C PHE A 129 20.90 -4.28 -15.54
N GLU A 130 21.29 -3.48 -16.53
CA GLU A 130 21.94 -3.98 -17.74
C GLU A 130 23.20 -4.79 -17.40
N GLY A 131 23.28 -6.03 -17.91
CA GLY A 131 24.38 -6.95 -17.63
C GLY A 131 24.33 -7.67 -16.28
N MET A 132 23.29 -7.41 -15.46
CA MET A 132 23.09 -8.11 -14.17
C MET A 132 21.61 -8.44 -13.91
N ARG A 133 20.84 -8.66 -14.98
CA ARG A 133 19.40 -8.88 -14.95
C ARG A 133 18.99 -10.10 -14.10
N ASP A 134 19.81 -11.15 -14.11
CA ASP A 134 19.62 -12.38 -13.35
C ASP A 134 19.82 -12.24 -11.83
N LYS A 135 20.29 -11.10 -11.37
CA LYS A 135 20.55 -10.80 -9.96
C LYS A 135 19.38 -10.15 -9.24
N VAL A 136 18.36 -9.74 -9.98
CA VAL A 136 17.22 -8.98 -9.45
C VAL A 136 15.90 -9.54 -9.95
N TYR A 137 14.85 -9.36 -9.15
CA TYR A 137 13.47 -9.57 -9.55
C TYR A 137 12.87 -8.24 -9.99
N ILE A 138 12.31 -8.20 -11.18
CA ILE A 138 11.64 -7.02 -11.73
C ILE A 138 10.15 -7.32 -11.89
N ALA A 139 9.33 -6.53 -11.21
CA ALA A 139 7.89 -6.46 -11.41
C ALA A 139 7.55 -5.21 -12.22
N THR A 140 6.80 -5.38 -13.31
CA THR A 140 6.20 -4.25 -14.02
C THR A 140 4.73 -4.53 -14.35
N LYS A 141 4.04 -3.56 -14.99
CA LYS A 141 2.60 -3.59 -15.11
C LYS A 141 2.14 -3.04 -16.45
N THR A 142 1.13 -3.68 -17.05
CA THR A 142 0.44 -3.18 -18.24
C THR A 142 -0.90 -2.54 -17.88
N GLY A 143 -1.22 -1.45 -18.55
CA GLY A 143 -2.54 -0.83 -18.52
C GLY A 143 -3.42 -1.22 -19.71
N ALA A 144 -3.03 -2.21 -20.49
CA ALA A 144 -3.74 -2.70 -21.67
C ALA A 144 -5.21 -3.00 -21.36
N GLN A 145 -6.05 -2.80 -22.37
CA GLN A 145 -7.49 -3.07 -22.31
C GLN A 145 -7.88 -4.26 -23.20
N ASP A 146 -6.99 -4.67 -24.10
CA ASP A 146 -7.14 -5.79 -25.03
C ASP A 146 -5.79 -6.46 -25.32
N GLU A 147 -5.83 -7.54 -26.11
CA GLU A 147 -4.67 -8.36 -26.48
C GLU A 147 -3.63 -7.55 -27.28
N GLU A 148 -4.04 -6.68 -28.20
CA GLU A 148 -3.13 -5.89 -29.04
C GLU A 148 -2.31 -4.91 -28.19
N ASP A 149 -2.98 -4.16 -27.32
CA ASP A 149 -2.33 -3.25 -26.38
C ASP A 149 -1.45 -4.00 -25.37
N PHE A 150 -1.86 -5.20 -24.95
CA PHE A 150 -1.03 -6.04 -24.06
C PHE A 150 0.31 -6.39 -24.70
N HIS A 151 0.30 -6.88 -25.94
CA HIS A 151 1.52 -7.23 -26.66
C HIS A 151 2.42 -6.01 -26.88
N LYS A 152 1.86 -4.87 -27.26
CA LYS A 152 2.58 -3.62 -27.41
C LYS A 152 3.23 -3.13 -26.12
N ASP A 153 2.49 -3.18 -25.01
CA ASP A 153 3.01 -2.81 -23.70
C ASP A 153 4.14 -3.75 -23.27
N LEU A 154 3.98 -5.07 -23.48
CA LEU A 154 4.98 -6.06 -23.10
C LEU A 154 6.29 -5.85 -23.88
N GLU A 155 6.24 -5.73 -25.21
CA GLU A 155 7.43 -5.48 -26.01
C GLU A 155 8.12 -4.16 -25.65
N THR A 156 7.32 -3.13 -25.37
CA THR A 156 7.85 -1.84 -24.90
C THR A 156 8.54 -1.99 -23.52
N SER A 157 7.94 -2.72 -22.59
CA SER A 157 8.50 -2.99 -21.27
C SER A 157 9.82 -3.76 -21.36
N LEU A 158 9.86 -4.82 -22.18
CA LEU A 158 11.09 -5.60 -22.41
C LEU A 158 12.22 -4.73 -22.99
N SER A 159 11.89 -3.90 -23.96
CA SER A 159 12.84 -2.95 -24.58
C SER A 159 13.36 -1.93 -23.55
N ASN A 160 12.47 -1.29 -22.78
CA ASN A 160 12.85 -0.30 -21.77
C ASN A 160 13.71 -0.93 -20.67
N LEU A 161 13.32 -2.12 -20.20
CA LEU A 161 14.03 -2.86 -19.15
C LEU A 161 15.32 -3.54 -19.67
N LYS A 162 15.58 -3.48 -20.98
CA LYS A 162 16.76 -4.09 -21.65
C LYS A 162 16.93 -5.58 -21.31
N THR A 163 15.86 -6.33 -21.42
CA THR A 163 15.80 -7.74 -21.03
C THR A 163 14.86 -8.50 -21.95
N ASP A 164 15.03 -9.80 -22.03
CA ASP A 164 14.17 -10.74 -22.76
C ASP A 164 13.08 -11.38 -21.91
N TYR A 165 13.09 -11.13 -20.59
CA TYR A 165 12.06 -11.62 -19.68
C TYR A 165 11.75 -10.67 -18.52
N ILE A 166 10.53 -10.78 -17.98
CA ILE A 166 10.05 -10.08 -16.79
C ILE A 166 9.70 -11.13 -15.73
N ASP A 167 10.14 -10.95 -14.47
CA ASP A 167 9.83 -11.91 -13.42
C ASP A 167 8.36 -11.89 -13.04
N LEU A 168 7.76 -10.70 -12.88
CA LEU A 168 6.35 -10.55 -12.53
C LEU A 168 5.71 -9.48 -13.41
N TYR A 169 4.77 -9.90 -14.27
CA TYR A 169 4.00 -9.00 -15.11
C TYR A 169 2.57 -8.91 -14.61
N GLN A 170 2.09 -7.68 -14.36
CA GLN A 170 0.86 -7.46 -13.65
C GLN A 170 -0.15 -6.65 -14.47
N PHE A 171 -1.43 -6.97 -14.38
CA PHE A 171 -2.49 -6.10 -14.88
C PHE A 171 -2.65 -4.89 -13.94
N HIS A 172 -2.55 -3.68 -14.47
CA HIS A 172 -2.47 -2.44 -13.71
C HIS A 172 -3.85 -1.85 -13.38
N ASN A 173 -4.45 -2.29 -12.28
CA ASN A 173 -5.74 -1.80 -11.77
C ASN A 173 -6.90 -1.93 -12.79
N PRO A 174 -7.08 -3.08 -13.43
CA PRO A 174 -8.20 -3.28 -14.34
C PRO A 174 -9.53 -3.08 -13.59
N ALA A 175 -10.58 -2.69 -14.34
CA ALA A 175 -11.92 -2.49 -13.78
C ALA A 175 -12.63 -3.81 -13.46
N PHE A 176 -12.14 -4.91 -14.01
CA PHE A 176 -12.63 -6.28 -13.88
C PHE A 176 -11.45 -7.23 -13.61
N CYS A 177 -11.70 -8.47 -13.34
CA CYS A 177 -10.68 -9.51 -13.17
C CYS A 177 -10.51 -10.25 -14.52
N PRO A 178 -9.42 -10.02 -15.30
CA PRO A 178 -9.19 -10.75 -16.56
C PRO A 178 -9.12 -12.26 -16.32
N LYS A 179 -9.79 -13.03 -17.22
CA LYS A 179 -9.88 -14.49 -17.12
C LYS A 179 -9.68 -15.14 -18.50
N PRO A 180 -9.30 -16.43 -18.55
CA PRO A 180 -9.20 -17.14 -19.82
C PRO A 180 -10.52 -17.08 -20.59
N GLY A 181 -10.44 -16.75 -21.89
CA GLY A 181 -11.57 -16.70 -22.81
C GLY A 181 -12.53 -15.52 -22.62
N ASP A 182 -12.18 -14.50 -21.80
CA ASP A 182 -12.99 -13.28 -21.74
C ASP A 182 -12.81 -12.41 -23.00
N GLU A 183 -13.74 -11.47 -23.20
CA GLU A 183 -13.75 -10.62 -24.41
C GLU A 183 -12.51 -9.74 -24.58
N SER A 184 -11.75 -9.51 -23.49
CA SER A 184 -10.54 -8.68 -23.56
C SER A 184 -9.34 -9.43 -24.15
N GLY A 185 -9.30 -10.76 -24.06
CA GLY A 185 -8.17 -11.60 -24.45
C GLY A 185 -6.91 -11.40 -23.58
N LEU A 186 -6.97 -10.53 -22.55
CA LEU A 186 -5.80 -10.13 -21.77
C LEU A 186 -5.13 -11.28 -21.04
N TYR A 187 -5.94 -12.17 -20.41
CA TYR A 187 -5.37 -13.27 -19.65
C TYR A 187 -4.76 -14.33 -20.56
N ASP A 188 -5.39 -14.59 -21.71
CA ASP A 188 -4.88 -15.53 -22.71
C ASP A 188 -3.56 -15.02 -23.33
N ALA A 189 -3.47 -13.71 -23.60
CA ALA A 189 -2.21 -13.06 -24.02
C ALA A 189 -1.11 -13.19 -22.95
N ALA A 190 -1.45 -13.07 -21.67
CA ALA A 190 -0.50 -13.26 -20.58
C ALA A 190 -0.03 -14.72 -20.46
N LEU A 191 -0.92 -15.69 -20.64
CA LEU A 191 -0.55 -17.11 -20.66
C LEU A 191 0.41 -17.41 -21.83
N LYS A 192 0.12 -16.91 -23.02
CA LYS A 192 0.98 -17.06 -24.20
C LYS A 192 2.36 -16.43 -23.96
N ALA A 193 2.42 -15.22 -23.42
CA ALA A 193 3.69 -14.57 -23.07
C ALA A 193 4.50 -15.36 -22.03
N LYS A 194 3.81 -16.04 -21.11
CA LYS A 194 4.44 -16.94 -20.13
C LYS A 194 4.98 -18.21 -20.80
N GLU A 195 4.25 -18.82 -21.73
CA GLU A 195 4.70 -19.97 -22.52
C GLU A 195 5.90 -19.62 -23.42
N GLU A 196 5.92 -18.40 -23.96
CA GLU A 196 7.05 -17.86 -24.75
C GLU A 196 8.27 -17.50 -23.87
N GLY A 197 8.15 -17.56 -22.53
CA GLY A 197 9.21 -17.24 -21.58
C GLY A 197 9.46 -15.74 -21.40
N LYS A 198 8.64 -14.87 -22.01
CA LYS A 198 8.74 -13.43 -21.88
C LYS A 198 8.34 -12.91 -20.50
N ILE A 199 7.44 -13.61 -19.81
CA ILE A 199 7.06 -13.36 -18.42
C ILE A 199 7.13 -14.66 -17.62
N ARG A 200 7.53 -14.58 -16.34
CA ARG A 200 7.63 -15.76 -15.48
C ARG A 200 6.38 -15.97 -14.65
N HIS A 201 5.80 -14.88 -14.12
CA HIS A 201 4.65 -14.90 -13.23
C HIS A 201 3.61 -13.87 -13.66
N ILE A 202 2.32 -14.23 -13.49
CA ILE A 202 1.18 -13.36 -13.77
C ILE A 202 0.62 -12.83 -12.45
N GLY A 203 0.57 -11.51 -12.31
CA GLY A 203 -0.01 -10.84 -11.16
C GLY A 203 -1.12 -9.86 -11.55
N ILE A 204 -1.77 -9.34 -10.53
CA ILE A 204 -2.77 -8.28 -10.68
C ILE A 204 -2.57 -7.21 -9.61
N THR A 205 -2.69 -5.94 -9.98
CA THR A 205 -2.77 -4.85 -9.02
C THR A 205 -4.18 -4.29 -8.99
N ASN A 206 -4.69 -3.95 -7.84
CA ASN A 206 -6.00 -3.30 -7.76
C ASN A 206 -6.13 -2.37 -6.55
N HIS A 207 -7.16 -1.52 -6.57
CA HIS A 207 -7.58 -0.66 -5.46
C HIS A 207 -9.01 -0.96 -5.01
N ARG A 208 -9.69 -1.89 -5.71
CA ARG A 208 -11.07 -2.29 -5.43
C ARG A 208 -11.06 -3.66 -4.77
N LEU A 209 -11.58 -3.74 -3.55
CA LEU A 209 -11.69 -4.99 -2.81
C LEU A 209 -12.42 -6.08 -3.60
N ALA A 210 -13.52 -5.72 -4.32
CA ALA A 210 -14.28 -6.70 -5.08
C ALA A 210 -13.42 -7.40 -6.14
N VAL A 211 -12.65 -6.65 -6.94
CA VAL A 211 -11.77 -7.22 -7.98
C VAL A 211 -10.61 -8.01 -7.34
N ALA A 212 -10.08 -7.51 -6.22
CA ALA A 212 -9.02 -8.20 -5.49
C ALA A 212 -9.49 -9.56 -4.95
N HIS A 213 -10.68 -9.61 -4.34
CA HIS A 213 -11.29 -10.88 -3.91
C HIS A 213 -11.55 -11.83 -5.07
N GLU A 214 -12.09 -11.31 -6.18
CA GLU A 214 -12.34 -12.10 -7.39
C GLU A 214 -11.03 -12.71 -7.96
N ALA A 215 -9.95 -11.93 -7.96
CA ALA A 215 -8.65 -12.40 -8.41
C ALA A 215 -8.10 -13.55 -7.52
N ILE A 216 -8.25 -13.45 -6.20
CA ILE A 216 -7.85 -14.53 -5.28
C ILE A 216 -8.72 -15.77 -5.51
N ASP A 217 -10.05 -15.60 -5.58
CA ASP A 217 -11.01 -16.70 -5.72
C ASP A 217 -10.88 -17.43 -7.06
N SER A 218 -10.41 -16.74 -8.09
CA SER A 218 -10.18 -17.34 -9.41
C SER A 218 -9.03 -18.36 -9.41
N GLY A 219 -8.05 -18.25 -8.49
CA GLY A 219 -6.85 -19.07 -8.47
C GLY A 219 -5.88 -18.82 -9.64
N LEU A 220 -6.19 -17.87 -10.53
CA LEU A 220 -5.45 -17.61 -11.76
C LEU A 220 -4.15 -16.83 -11.53
N TYR A 221 -4.12 -15.94 -10.54
CA TYR A 221 -3.02 -15.04 -10.29
C TYR A 221 -2.05 -15.59 -9.25
N GLU A 222 -0.77 -15.30 -9.43
CA GLU A 222 0.29 -15.72 -8.51
C GLU A 222 0.59 -14.66 -7.45
N THR A 223 0.28 -13.38 -7.76
CA THR A 223 0.42 -12.26 -6.81
C THR A 223 -0.74 -11.28 -6.91
N LEU A 224 -1.06 -10.66 -5.77
CA LEU A 224 -1.92 -9.48 -5.67
C LEU A 224 -1.11 -8.31 -5.14
N GLN A 225 -1.11 -7.18 -5.85
CA GLN A 225 -0.57 -5.92 -5.34
C GLN A 225 -1.73 -5.00 -4.97
N PHE A 226 -1.81 -4.64 -3.69
CA PHE A 226 -2.92 -3.86 -3.14
C PHE A 226 -2.42 -2.79 -2.15
N PRO A 227 -3.11 -1.63 -2.00
CA PRO A 227 -2.74 -0.63 -0.98
C PRO A 227 -2.85 -1.23 0.42
N PHE A 228 -1.72 -1.27 1.14
CA PHE A 228 -1.70 -1.78 2.49
C PHE A 228 -0.68 -1.03 3.35
N CYS A 229 -1.14 -0.45 4.44
CA CYS A 229 -0.35 0.28 5.42
C CYS A 229 -1.09 0.26 6.76
N TYR A 230 -0.57 0.89 7.80
CA TYR A 230 -1.24 0.89 9.10
C TYR A 230 -2.57 1.67 9.17
N LEU A 231 -3.01 2.29 8.07
CA LEU A 231 -4.38 2.83 7.91
C LEU A 231 -5.35 1.81 7.32
N ALA A 232 -4.91 0.55 7.15
CA ALA A 232 -5.72 -0.54 6.64
C ALA A 232 -6.93 -0.81 7.53
N THR A 233 -8.06 -1.14 6.89
CA THR A 233 -9.29 -1.58 7.54
C THR A 233 -9.25 -3.09 7.80
N GLU A 234 -10.20 -3.61 8.56
CA GLU A 234 -10.36 -5.06 8.76
C GLU A 234 -10.50 -5.81 7.43
N LYS A 235 -11.23 -5.24 6.46
CA LYS A 235 -11.38 -5.83 5.12
C LYS A 235 -10.07 -5.93 4.34
N ASP A 236 -9.18 -4.97 4.52
CA ASP A 236 -7.85 -5.01 3.90
C ASP A 236 -6.97 -6.09 4.58
N ILE A 237 -7.11 -6.26 5.90
CA ILE A 237 -6.42 -7.33 6.65
C ILE A 237 -6.94 -8.71 6.25
N GLU A 238 -8.27 -8.86 6.13
CA GLU A 238 -8.90 -10.09 5.62
C GLU A 238 -8.38 -10.47 4.23
N LEU A 239 -8.15 -9.47 3.36
CA LEU A 239 -7.59 -9.69 2.02
C LEU A 239 -6.18 -10.27 2.09
N VAL A 240 -5.30 -9.73 2.96
CA VAL A 240 -3.94 -10.23 3.19
C VAL A 240 -3.97 -11.69 3.67
N GLU A 241 -4.85 -11.99 4.62
CA GLU A 241 -5.02 -13.34 5.16
C GLU A 241 -5.55 -14.32 4.10
N LYS A 242 -6.49 -13.87 3.27
CA LYS A 242 -7.02 -14.66 2.16
C LYS A 242 -5.94 -14.98 1.11
N CYS A 243 -5.04 -14.03 0.80
CA CYS A 243 -3.88 -14.29 -0.04
C CYS A 243 -2.98 -15.36 0.59
N ARG A 244 -2.70 -15.28 1.90
CA ARG A 244 -1.90 -16.26 2.62
C ARG A 244 -2.50 -17.67 2.53
N GLN A 245 -3.82 -17.80 2.73
CA GLN A 245 -4.54 -19.08 2.67
C GLN A 245 -4.53 -19.71 1.26
N ASN A 246 -4.41 -18.89 0.21
CA ASN A 246 -4.38 -19.34 -1.19
C ASN A 246 -2.96 -19.41 -1.77
N ASP A 247 -1.91 -19.34 -0.95
CA ASP A 247 -0.50 -19.30 -1.38
C ASP A 247 -0.27 -18.27 -2.51
N MET A 248 -0.90 -17.12 -2.40
CA MET A 248 -0.79 -15.98 -3.32
C MET A 248 0.10 -14.91 -2.70
N GLY A 249 1.14 -14.46 -3.43
CA GLY A 249 2.01 -13.40 -2.94
C GLY A 249 1.27 -12.08 -2.77
N PHE A 250 1.48 -11.39 -1.63
CA PHE A 250 0.88 -10.08 -1.39
C PHE A 250 1.94 -8.98 -1.43
N ILE A 251 1.79 -8.03 -2.35
CA ILE A 251 2.68 -6.87 -2.48
C ILE A 251 1.95 -5.64 -1.95
N ALA A 252 2.48 -5.05 -0.87
CA ALA A 252 1.90 -3.88 -0.23
C ALA A 252 2.36 -2.59 -0.93
N MET A 253 1.54 -2.03 -1.81
CA MET A 253 1.79 -0.71 -2.36
C MET A 253 1.26 0.38 -1.43
N LYS A 254 1.78 1.62 -1.59
CA LYS A 254 1.40 2.79 -0.77
C LYS A 254 1.61 2.57 0.73
N ALA A 255 2.66 1.90 1.10
CA ALA A 255 3.04 1.60 2.48
C ALA A 255 3.15 2.86 3.37
N LEU A 256 3.47 4.03 2.78
CA LEU A 256 3.44 5.35 3.42
C LEU A 256 2.21 6.19 3.05
N SER A 257 1.12 5.56 2.61
CA SER A 257 -0.14 6.25 2.23
C SER A 257 0.05 7.43 1.26
N GLY A 258 1.03 7.31 0.35
CA GLY A 258 1.35 8.38 -0.62
C GLY A 258 1.88 9.66 0.03
N GLY A 259 2.65 9.54 1.11
CA GLY A 259 3.30 10.62 1.84
C GLY A 259 2.49 11.19 3.01
N LEU A 260 1.37 10.58 3.38
CA LEU A 260 0.60 10.97 4.57
C LEU A 260 1.14 10.32 5.86
N ILE A 261 1.83 9.21 5.76
CA ILE A 261 2.53 8.54 6.85
C ILE A 261 3.96 9.06 6.89
N ASN A 262 4.33 9.71 8.01
CA ASN A 262 5.62 10.36 8.18
C ASN A 262 6.61 9.53 9.00
N ASN A 263 6.13 8.52 9.73
CA ASN A 263 6.98 7.65 10.53
C ASN A 263 7.18 6.32 9.81
N SER A 264 8.31 6.19 9.12
CA SER A 264 8.67 5.00 8.35
C SER A 264 8.90 3.78 9.25
N ALA A 265 9.45 3.97 10.47
CA ALA A 265 9.65 2.90 11.44
C ALA A 265 8.31 2.30 11.90
N ALA A 266 7.30 3.14 12.15
CA ALA A 266 5.95 2.68 12.48
C ALA A 266 5.31 1.91 11.30
N ALA A 267 5.49 2.41 10.07
CA ALA A 267 5.00 1.75 8.87
C ALA A 267 5.68 0.39 8.66
N TYR A 268 6.99 0.34 8.80
CA TYR A 268 7.76 -0.89 8.68
C TYR A 268 7.35 -1.90 9.76
N ALA A 269 7.35 -1.50 11.03
CA ALA A 269 6.99 -2.35 12.15
C ALA A 269 5.56 -2.91 12.05
N PHE A 270 4.62 -2.16 11.45
CA PHE A 270 3.29 -2.65 11.16
C PHE A 270 3.31 -3.74 10.07
N LEU A 271 3.97 -3.49 8.94
CA LEU A 271 4.00 -4.42 7.81
C LEU A 271 4.83 -5.68 8.11
N ALA A 272 5.86 -5.57 8.92
CA ALA A 272 6.70 -6.69 9.34
C ALA A 272 5.95 -7.78 10.12
N GLN A 273 4.76 -7.47 10.69
CA GLN A 273 3.94 -8.45 11.39
C GLN A 273 3.26 -9.48 10.47
N TYR A 274 3.21 -9.19 9.18
CA TYR A 274 2.61 -10.07 8.17
C TYR A 274 3.72 -10.80 7.41
N ASP A 275 3.83 -12.09 7.60
CA ASP A 275 4.89 -12.95 7.05
C ASP A 275 4.81 -13.11 5.52
N ASN A 276 3.60 -12.94 4.94
CA ASN A 276 3.32 -13.05 3.51
C ASN A 276 3.29 -11.70 2.76
N VAL A 277 3.61 -10.57 3.42
CA VAL A 277 3.52 -9.24 2.82
C VAL A 277 4.90 -8.72 2.43
N LEU A 278 5.05 -8.32 1.16
CA LEU A 278 6.20 -7.60 0.64
C LEU A 278 5.87 -6.12 0.47
N PRO A 279 6.35 -5.20 1.33
CA PRO A 279 6.19 -3.77 1.09
C PRO A 279 7.12 -3.27 -0.02
N ILE A 280 6.58 -2.43 -0.90
CA ILE A 280 7.36 -1.67 -1.89
C ILE A 280 7.42 -0.20 -1.44
N TRP A 281 8.64 0.27 -1.16
CA TRP A 281 8.89 1.63 -0.68
C TRP A 281 9.20 2.54 -1.85
N GLY A 282 8.41 3.61 -2.00
CA GLY A 282 8.67 4.63 -3.01
C GLY A 282 9.82 5.54 -2.56
N VAL A 283 10.93 5.50 -3.28
CA VAL A 283 12.17 6.23 -2.97
C VAL A 283 12.56 7.11 -4.15
N GLN A 284 12.96 8.36 -3.87
CA GLN A 284 13.53 9.28 -4.86
C GLN A 284 14.75 10.04 -4.32
N ARG A 285 15.05 9.94 -3.04
CA ARG A 285 16.20 10.61 -2.41
C ARG A 285 17.06 9.59 -1.68
N GLU A 286 18.37 9.85 -1.65
CA GLU A 286 19.33 8.96 -1.01
C GLU A 286 19.08 8.78 0.47
N ALA A 287 18.71 9.84 1.20
CA ALA A 287 18.37 9.77 2.61
C ALA A 287 17.15 8.87 2.91
N GLU A 288 16.16 8.85 2.00
CA GLU A 288 15.01 7.93 2.11
C GLU A 288 15.45 6.48 1.93
N LEU A 289 16.36 6.23 0.98
CA LEU A 289 16.92 4.90 0.75
C LEU A 289 17.74 4.43 1.95
N ASP A 290 18.61 5.29 2.49
CA ASP A 290 19.47 4.98 3.64
C ASP A 290 18.66 4.60 4.88
N GLU A 291 17.53 5.26 5.08
CA GLU A 291 16.61 4.92 6.16
C GLU A 291 16.07 3.50 6.01
N PHE A 292 15.56 3.11 4.82
CA PHE A 292 15.07 1.75 4.59
C PHE A 292 16.18 0.70 4.57
N ILE A 293 17.37 1.03 4.09
CA ILE A 293 18.55 0.14 4.17
C ILE A 293 18.88 -0.14 5.65
N SER A 294 18.80 0.84 6.52
CA SER A 294 19.07 0.65 7.95
C SER A 294 18.15 -0.37 8.62
N TYR A 295 16.93 -0.56 8.07
CA TYR A 295 15.95 -1.54 8.55
C TYR A 295 16.26 -2.97 8.13
N ILE A 296 17.15 -3.19 7.16
CA ILE A 296 17.63 -4.52 6.79
C ILE A 296 18.46 -5.11 7.93
N ASP A 297 19.35 -4.30 8.50
CA ASP A 297 20.22 -4.72 9.60
C ASP A 297 19.53 -4.64 10.98
N ASN A 298 18.68 -3.63 11.16
CA ASN A 298 17.99 -3.33 12.42
C ASN A 298 16.50 -3.07 12.16
N PRO A 299 15.69 -4.11 11.85
CA PRO A 299 14.28 -3.93 11.53
C PRO A 299 13.53 -3.35 12.73
N PRO A 300 12.75 -2.26 12.55
CA PRO A 300 11.89 -1.74 13.57
C PRO A 300 10.88 -2.80 14.04
N THR A 301 10.81 -3.02 15.34
CA THR A 301 9.79 -3.88 15.95
C THR A 301 8.70 -3.03 16.60
N MET A 302 7.47 -3.55 16.67
CA MET A 302 6.35 -2.82 17.24
C MET A 302 6.58 -2.57 18.75
N THR A 303 6.74 -1.29 19.11
CA THR A 303 6.81 -0.81 20.48
C THR A 303 5.53 -0.06 20.85
N GLU A 304 5.32 0.21 22.15
CA GLU A 304 4.17 1.02 22.58
C GLU A 304 4.23 2.45 22.03
N GLU A 305 5.44 3.00 21.85
CA GLU A 305 5.62 4.32 21.22
C GLU A 305 5.18 4.33 19.76
N LEU A 306 5.60 3.34 18.96
CA LEU A 306 5.16 3.21 17.57
C LEU A 306 3.65 2.91 17.49
N ALA A 307 3.10 2.12 18.40
CA ALA A 307 1.68 1.86 18.48
C ALA A 307 0.87 3.13 18.82
N LYS A 308 1.39 4.03 19.67
CA LYS A 308 0.77 5.35 19.93
C LYS A 308 0.75 6.23 18.70
N ILE A 309 1.86 6.27 17.94
CA ILE A 309 1.93 7.01 16.67
C ILE A 309 0.87 6.49 15.70
N ILE A 310 0.77 5.17 15.55
CA ILE A 310 -0.23 4.55 14.66
C ILE A 310 -1.67 4.89 15.10
N ARG A 311 -1.96 4.84 16.40
CA ARG A 311 -3.30 5.20 16.91
C ARG A 311 -3.62 6.67 16.61
N HIS A 312 -2.70 7.57 16.91
CA HIS A 312 -2.85 9.00 16.63
C HIS A 312 -3.07 9.26 15.14
N ASP A 313 -2.25 8.68 14.26
CA ASP A 313 -2.40 8.83 12.82
C ASP A 313 -3.73 8.25 12.30
N ARG A 314 -4.18 7.14 12.87
CA ARG A 314 -5.49 6.58 12.55
C ARG A 314 -6.62 7.53 12.93
N GLU A 315 -6.57 8.14 14.12
CA GLU A 315 -7.56 9.11 14.58
C GLU A 315 -7.60 10.35 13.68
N GLU A 316 -6.45 10.90 13.29
CA GLU A 316 -6.36 12.07 12.41
C GLU A 316 -6.79 11.78 10.96
N LEU A 317 -6.52 10.56 10.48
CA LEU A 317 -6.79 10.13 9.11
C LEU A 317 -8.06 9.28 9.01
N LEU A 318 -8.92 9.28 10.05
CA LEU A 318 -10.24 8.65 9.98
C LEU A 318 -11.13 9.40 9.00
N GLY A 319 -11.81 8.65 8.11
CA GLY A 319 -12.81 9.15 7.19
C GLY A 319 -12.39 9.18 5.73
N ASP A 320 -13.20 9.89 4.96
CA ASP A 320 -13.06 9.99 3.52
C ASP A 320 -11.93 10.95 3.14
N PHE A 321 -10.79 10.43 2.75
CA PHE A 321 -9.69 11.21 2.19
C PHE A 321 -9.16 10.61 0.89
N CYS A 322 -8.64 11.47 0.02
CA CYS A 322 -8.06 11.05 -1.25
C CYS A 322 -6.75 10.28 -1.02
N ARG A 323 -6.69 9.04 -1.51
CA ARG A 323 -5.50 8.16 -1.42
C ARG A 323 -4.40 8.52 -2.43
N GLY A 324 -4.58 9.59 -3.23
CA GLY A 324 -3.59 10.06 -4.19
C GLY A 324 -3.25 9.07 -5.32
N CYS A 325 -4.16 8.17 -5.68
CA CYS A 325 -3.89 7.12 -6.67
C CYS A 325 -3.85 7.62 -8.13
N GLY A 326 -4.51 8.77 -8.44
CA GLY A 326 -4.46 9.38 -9.76
C GLY A 326 -5.43 8.83 -10.81
N TYR A 327 -6.19 7.76 -10.54
CA TYR A 327 -7.09 7.15 -11.54
C TYR A 327 -8.26 8.05 -12.00
N CYS A 328 -8.54 9.10 -11.25
CA CYS A 328 -9.49 10.14 -11.66
C CYS A 328 -8.92 11.13 -12.69
N MET A 329 -7.63 11.07 -12.95
CA MET A 329 -6.94 11.94 -13.93
C MET A 329 -7.09 11.41 -15.37
N PRO A 330 -6.91 12.25 -16.41
CA PRO A 330 -6.77 13.69 -16.34
C PRO A 330 -8.12 14.37 -16.09
N CYS A 331 -8.09 15.53 -15.44
CA CYS A 331 -9.26 16.41 -15.32
C CYS A 331 -9.46 17.21 -16.61
N PRO A 332 -10.69 17.35 -17.15
CA PRO A 332 -10.94 18.12 -18.38
C PRO A 332 -10.52 19.58 -18.30
N VAL A 333 -10.51 20.16 -17.10
CA VAL A 333 -10.11 21.55 -16.85
C VAL A 333 -8.75 21.68 -16.15
N GLY A 334 -7.95 20.62 -16.15
CA GLY A 334 -6.55 20.64 -15.72
C GLY A 334 -6.33 20.69 -14.21
N ILE A 335 -7.30 20.28 -13.37
CA ILE A 335 -7.14 20.19 -11.92
C ILE A 335 -6.28 18.95 -11.61
N GLU A 336 -5.21 19.10 -10.82
CA GLU A 336 -4.42 18.00 -10.27
C GLU A 336 -5.16 17.32 -9.09
N ILE A 337 -6.25 16.59 -9.41
CA ILE A 337 -7.21 16.07 -8.44
C ILE A 337 -6.55 15.27 -7.32
N ASN A 338 -5.62 14.38 -7.68
CA ASN A 338 -4.93 13.49 -6.74
C ASN A 338 -4.07 14.21 -5.69
N ASN A 339 -3.65 15.43 -5.95
CA ASN A 339 -2.97 16.29 -4.99
C ASN A 339 -3.94 17.24 -4.31
N CYS A 340 -4.76 17.94 -5.09
CA CYS A 340 -5.67 18.97 -4.59
C CYS A 340 -6.73 18.40 -3.61
N ALA A 341 -7.26 17.21 -3.87
CA ALA A 341 -8.31 16.59 -3.03
C ALA A 341 -7.81 16.08 -1.66
N ARG A 342 -6.51 16.23 -1.35
CA ARG A 342 -5.91 15.89 -0.05
C ARG A 342 -4.96 16.98 0.48
N MET A 343 -5.04 18.18 -0.07
CA MET A 343 -4.11 19.26 0.23
C MET A 343 -4.10 19.64 1.72
N SER A 344 -5.24 19.63 2.37
CA SER A 344 -5.34 19.88 3.82
C SER A 344 -4.47 18.95 4.66
N LEU A 345 -4.39 17.68 4.27
CA LEU A 345 -3.53 16.70 4.93
C LEU A 345 -2.06 16.91 4.57
N LEU A 346 -1.76 17.20 3.30
CA LEU A 346 -0.39 17.48 2.85
C LEU A 346 0.21 18.70 3.56
N LEU A 347 -0.55 19.77 3.72
CA LEU A 347 -0.11 20.96 4.43
C LEU A 347 0.29 20.70 5.89
N ARG A 348 -0.40 19.75 6.55
CA ARG A 348 -0.17 19.41 7.98
C ARG A 348 0.84 18.29 8.21
N ARG A 349 1.08 17.45 7.20
CA ARG A 349 1.86 16.22 7.35
C ARG A 349 3.10 16.14 6.45
N SER A 350 3.33 17.14 5.59
CA SER A 350 4.54 17.23 4.76
C SER A 350 5.07 18.66 4.75
N PRO A 351 6.31 18.92 4.29
CA PRO A 351 6.82 20.27 4.17
C PRO A 351 5.89 21.14 3.33
N SER A 352 5.24 22.14 3.98
CA SER A 352 4.16 22.94 3.39
C SER A 352 4.66 24.00 2.41
N ALA A 353 5.94 24.43 2.50
CA ALA A 353 6.48 25.54 1.71
C ALA A 353 6.28 25.39 0.19
N GLY A 354 6.48 24.19 -0.36
CA GLY A 354 6.27 23.92 -1.79
C GLY A 354 4.79 23.99 -2.19
N HIS A 355 3.90 23.57 -1.31
CA HIS A 355 2.45 23.63 -1.52
C HIS A 355 1.90 25.06 -1.43
N LEU A 356 2.55 25.93 -0.66
CA LEU A 356 2.19 27.33 -0.49
C LEU A 356 2.93 28.29 -1.44
N SER A 357 3.83 27.76 -2.27
CA SER A 357 4.52 28.53 -3.31
C SER A 357 3.53 29.10 -4.35
N PRO A 358 3.92 30.12 -5.15
CA PRO A 358 3.07 30.63 -6.22
C PRO A 358 2.56 29.56 -7.17
N GLU A 359 3.40 28.58 -7.51
CA GLU A 359 3.02 27.42 -8.34
C GLU A 359 2.00 26.52 -7.63
N GLY A 360 2.20 26.23 -6.34
CA GLY A 360 1.25 25.47 -5.52
C GLY A 360 -0.12 26.18 -5.43
N GLN A 361 -0.12 27.49 -5.27
CA GLN A 361 -1.33 28.30 -5.27
C GLN A 361 -2.06 28.24 -6.61
N GLU A 362 -1.35 28.40 -7.74
CA GLU A 362 -1.95 28.28 -9.07
C GLU A 362 -2.65 26.92 -9.26
N LYS A 363 -1.99 25.82 -8.85
CA LYS A 363 -2.57 24.46 -8.93
C LYS A 363 -3.84 24.33 -8.11
N MET A 364 -3.86 24.87 -6.90
CA MET A 364 -5.04 24.82 -6.02
C MET A 364 -6.19 25.69 -6.52
N MET A 365 -5.90 26.88 -7.02
CA MET A 365 -6.94 27.79 -7.55
C MET A 365 -7.60 27.26 -8.82
N LYS A 366 -6.97 26.35 -9.57
CA LYS A 366 -7.63 25.64 -10.70
C LYS A 366 -8.91 24.91 -10.30
N ILE A 367 -9.10 24.60 -9.00
CA ILE A 367 -10.34 23.99 -8.50
C ILE A 367 -11.55 24.88 -8.77
N GLU A 368 -11.41 26.21 -8.77
CA GLU A 368 -12.49 27.17 -9.07
C GLU A 368 -13.06 27.00 -10.49
N ASN A 369 -12.26 26.42 -11.41
CA ASN A 369 -12.69 26.12 -12.77
C ASN A 369 -13.47 24.79 -12.89
N CYS A 370 -13.80 24.15 -11.77
CA CYS A 370 -14.48 22.85 -11.79
C CYS A 370 -15.87 22.96 -12.44
N ILE A 371 -16.07 22.23 -13.52
CA ILE A 371 -17.33 22.18 -14.28
C ILE A 371 -18.33 21.16 -13.72
N HIS A 372 -18.08 20.61 -12.55
CA HIS A 372 -18.93 19.62 -11.86
C HIS A 372 -19.35 18.40 -12.71
N CYS A 373 -18.52 17.97 -13.64
CA CYS A 373 -18.83 16.84 -14.55
C CYS A 373 -18.85 15.46 -13.85
N ASN A 374 -18.48 15.38 -12.58
CA ASN A 374 -18.43 14.16 -11.76
C ASN A 374 -17.55 13.02 -12.29
N ARG A 375 -16.77 13.23 -13.34
CA ARG A 375 -15.88 12.22 -13.92
C ARG A 375 -14.87 11.67 -12.90
N CYS A 376 -14.37 12.54 -12.01
CA CYS A 376 -13.45 12.14 -10.95
C CYS A 376 -14.13 11.25 -9.89
N LYS A 377 -15.39 11.51 -9.54
CA LYS A 377 -16.19 10.70 -8.63
C LYS A 377 -16.44 9.31 -9.21
N SER A 378 -16.87 9.22 -10.48
CA SER A 378 -17.17 7.94 -11.13
C SER A 378 -15.95 7.05 -11.32
N LYS A 379 -14.76 7.63 -11.45
CA LYS A 379 -13.49 6.91 -11.59
C LYS A 379 -12.80 6.57 -10.27
N CYS A 380 -13.31 7.08 -9.13
CA CYS A 380 -12.67 6.85 -7.84
C CYS A 380 -12.84 5.39 -7.39
N PRO A 381 -11.76 4.61 -7.21
CA PRO A 381 -11.87 3.22 -6.76
C PRO A 381 -12.33 3.11 -5.31
N TYR A 382 -12.29 4.20 -4.55
CA TYR A 382 -12.69 4.27 -3.14
C TYR A 382 -14.09 4.86 -2.96
N GLY A 383 -14.82 5.16 -4.04
CA GLY A 383 -16.17 5.72 -3.97
C GLY A 383 -16.28 7.12 -3.38
N LEU A 384 -15.17 7.88 -3.32
CA LEU A 384 -15.13 9.20 -2.70
C LEU A 384 -15.94 10.23 -3.48
N ASP A 385 -16.59 11.16 -2.77
CA ASP A 385 -17.13 12.37 -3.37
C ASP A 385 -16.01 13.37 -3.67
N THR A 386 -15.25 13.08 -4.73
CA THR A 386 -14.06 13.84 -5.10
C THR A 386 -14.35 15.32 -5.35
N PRO A 387 -15.45 15.73 -6.01
CA PRO A 387 -15.80 17.15 -6.12
C PRO A 387 -15.98 17.85 -4.78
N ALA A 388 -16.68 17.21 -3.83
CA ALA A 388 -16.85 17.76 -2.48
C ALA A 388 -15.51 17.86 -1.73
N LEU A 389 -14.65 16.85 -1.85
CA LEU A 389 -13.31 16.90 -1.27
C LEU A 389 -12.45 18.02 -1.85
N LEU A 390 -12.53 18.28 -3.16
CA LEU A 390 -11.81 19.40 -3.80
C LEU A 390 -12.23 20.75 -3.20
N GLN A 391 -13.53 20.98 -3.07
CA GLN A 391 -14.05 22.25 -2.50
C GLN A 391 -13.63 22.42 -1.03
N LYS A 392 -13.80 21.38 -0.22
CA LYS A 392 -13.36 21.38 1.19
C LYS A 392 -11.86 21.69 1.33
N ASN A 393 -11.02 21.07 0.49
CA ASN A 393 -9.58 21.33 0.51
C ASN A 393 -9.23 22.75 0.03
N LEU A 394 -9.96 23.31 -0.95
CA LEU A 394 -9.75 24.68 -1.42
C LEU A 394 -10.13 25.71 -0.35
N GLU A 395 -11.24 25.50 0.36
CA GLU A 395 -11.65 26.37 1.48
C GLU A 395 -10.61 26.38 2.60
N ASP A 396 -10.14 25.19 3.04
CA ASP A 396 -9.09 25.08 4.03
C ASP A 396 -7.78 25.72 3.56
N TYR A 397 -7.40 25.51 2.30
CA TYR A 397 -6.21 26.10 1.70
C TYR A 397 -6.24 27.63 1.71
N LYS A 398 -7.38 28.23 1.35
CA LYS A 398 -7.57 29.69 1.39
C LYS A 398 -7.44 30.25 2.80
N ARG A 399 -7.95 29.56 3.81
CA ARG A 399 -7.82 29.94 5.22
C ARG A 399 -6.36 29.88 5.71
N VAL A 400 -5.60 28.89 5.24
CA VAL A 400 -4.15 28.83 5.51
C VAL A 400 -3.43 30.01 4.86
N LEU A 401 -3.73 30.34 3.60
CA LEU A 401 -3.14 31.51 2.92
C LEU A 401 -3.48 32.83 3.57
N ALA A 402 -4.70 32.95 4.14
CA ALA A 402 -5.13 34.13 4.89
C ALA A 402 -4.47 34.24 6.28
N GLY A 403 -3.71 33.23 6.71
CA GLY A 403 -3.12 33.19 8.05
C GLY A 403 -4.11 32.85 9.17
N GLU A 404 -5.33 32.40 8.83
CA GLU A 404 -6.34 32.01 9.82
C GLU A 404 -6.01 30.65 10.45
N ILE A 405 -5.23 29.81 9.74
CA ILE A 405 -4.78 28.49 10.17
C ILE A 405 -3.28 28.40 9.98
N THR A 406 -2.58 27.99 11.03
CA THR A 406 -1.13 27.66 10.97
C THR A 406 -0.93 26.20 10.63
N VAL A 407 0.02 25.90 9.71
CA VAL A 407 0.34 24.55 9.25
C VAL A 407 1.84 24.30 9.26
#